data_3eda19dff5e5b0333bcf97bad65c56cf
#
_entry.id   3eda19dff5e5b0333bcf97bad65c56cf
#
_cell.length_a   1.000
_cell.length_b   1.000
_cell.length_c   1.000
_cell.angle_alpha   90.00
_cell.angle_beta   90.00
_cell.angle_gamma   90.00
#
_symmetry.space_group_name_H-M   'P 1'
#
loop_
_entity.id
_entity.type
_entity.pdbx_description
1 polymer ?
#
loop_
_entity_poly.entity_id
_entity_poly.type
_entity_poly.pdbx_seq_one_letter_code
_entity_poly.pdbx_strand_id
1 'polypeptide(L)'
;VVGRSMGAQMVRLNSIASNLANMESKAGSAETAFKPLRPVFQTVFSDKYSETGLAGVDAVEVVPLDRKPELIYAPGHPNADEQGYVYKAPVNSDEEMVDMLEASRQYQNNLEVISTVRTLMMRTINMGK
;
A
#
# COMPACT_ATOMS: atom_id res chain seq x y z
N VAL A 1 -3.70 1.43 -18.61
CA VAL A 1 -4.39 1.94 -17.40
C VAL A 1 -4.58 0.84 -16.36
N VAL A 2 -5.13 -0.31 -16.77
CA VAL A 2 -5.36 -1.42 -15.82
C VAL A 2 -4.03 -1.95 -15.27
N GLY A 3 -3.00 -2.07 -16.08
CA GLY A 3 -1.69 -2.52 -15.64
C GLY A 3 -1.06 -1.59 -14.60
N ARG A 4 -1.20 -0.27 -14.76
CA ARG A 4 -0.73 0.72 -13.79
C ARG A 4 -1.53 0.66 -12.50
N SER A 5 -2.84 0.47 -12.61
CA SER A 5 -3.71 0.31 -11.45
C SER A 5 -3.32 -0.93 -10.65
N MET A 6 -2.99 -2.04 -11.32
CA MET A 6 -2.51 -3.25 -10.66
C MET A 6 -1.18 -3.01 -9.94
N GLY A 7 -0.24 -2.29 -10.58
CA GLY A 7 1.02 -1.92 -9.94
C GLY A 7 0.81 -1.08 -8.70
N ALA A 8 -0.11 -0.11 -8.76
CA ALA A 8 -0.46 0.73 -7.62
C ALA A 8 -1.05 -0.10 -6.48
N GLN A 9 -1.92 -1.07 -6.77
CA GLN A 9 -2.48 -1.94 -5.75
C GLN A 9 -1.43 -2.87 -5.14
N MET A 10 -0.43 -3.31 -5.92
CA MET A 10 0.68 -4.09 -5.39
C MET A 10 1.51 -3.28 -4.39
N VAL A 11 1.80 -2.00 -4.70
CA VAL A 11 2.49 -1.11 -3.76
C VAL A 11 1.68 -0.95 -2.48
N ARG A 12 0.36 -0.79 -2.61
CA ARG A 12 -0.54 -0.68 -1.47
C ARG A 12 -0.50 -1.95 -0.61
N LEU A 13 -0.60 -3.13 -1.24
CA LEU A 13 -0.53 -4.41 -0.54
C LEU A 13 0.81 -4.59 0.17
N ASN A 14 1.92 -4.23 -0.48
CA ASN A 14 3.25 -4.30 0.14
C ASN A 14 3.37 -3.37 1.34
N SER A 15 2.80 -2.16 1.26
CA SER A 15 2.79 -1.22 2.38
C SER A 15 1.99 -1.78 3.56
N ILE A 16 0.82 -2.34 3.30
CA ILE A 16 -0.02 -2.96 4.33
C ILE A 16 0.71 -4.14 4.97
N ALA A 17 1.34 -5.00 4.16
CA ALA A 17 2.09 -6.14 4.67
C ALA A 17 3.26 -5.69 5.56
N SER A 18 3.96 -4.63 5.17
CA SER A 18 5.03 -4.05 5.98
C SER A 18 4.50 -3.52 7.31
N ASN A 19 3.36 -2.83 7.27
CA ASN A 19 2.73 -2.31 8.48
C ASN A 19 2.34 -3.45 9.44
N LEU A 20 1.73 -4.51 8.93
CA LEU A 20 1.34 -5.66 9.74
C LEU A 20 2.55 -6.39 10.31
N ALA A 21 3.61 -6.53 9.50
CA ALA A 21 4.84 -7.20 9.95
C ALA A 21 5.54 -6.43 11.07
N ASN A 22 5.39 -5.11 11.11
CA ASN A 22 6.05 -4.24 12.07
C ASN A 22 5.12 -3.72 13.18
N MET A 23 3.88 -4.20 13.24
CA MET A 23 2.93 -3.67 14.23
C MET A 23 3.31 -3.98 15.67
N GLU A 24 4.06 -5.05 15.91
CA GLU A 24 4.56 -5.39 17.23
C GLU A 24 5.96 -4.83 17.50
N SER A 25 6.52 -4.06 16.58
CA SER A 25 7.82 -3.45 16.72
C SER A 25 7.83 -2.43 17.85
N LYS A 26 8.84 -2.48 18.69
CA LYS A 26 9.00 -1.61 19.86
C LYS A 26 10.36 -0.95 19.78
N ALA A 27 10.36 0.36 19.89
CA ALA A 27 11.58 1.17 19.81
C ALA A 27 11.85 1.90 21.11
N GLY A 28 13.07 2.39 21.27
CA GLY A 28 13.48 3.14 22.46
C GLY A 28 13.08 4.59 22.46
N SER A 29 12.60 5.12 21.32
CA SER A 29 12.19 6.52 21.22
C SER A 29 11.10 6.69 20.18
N ALA A 30 10.38 7.81 20.24
CA ALA A 30 9.37 8.13 19.24
C ALA A 30 9.97 8.31 17.84
N GLU A 31 11.22 8.77 17.78
CA GLU A 31 11.90 9.04 16.50
C GLU A 31 12.28 7.73 15.77
N THR A 32 12.62 6.69 16.53
CA THR A 32 13.03 5.39 15.98
C THR A 32 11.88 4.41 15.83
N ALA A 33 10.69 4.74 16.35
CA ALA A 33 9.52 3.89 16.25
C ALA A 33 9.08 3.76 14.80
N PHE A 34 8.67 2.56 14.41
CA PHE A 34 8.14 2.31 13.06
C PHE A 34 6.89 3.16 12.83
N LYS A 35 6.83 3.80 11.67
CA LYS A 35 5.66 4.58 11.25
C LYS A 35 4.92 3.83 10.15
N PRO A 36 3.58 3.70 10.25
CA PRO A 36 2.81 3.05 9.21
C PRO A 36 3.01 3.74 7.86
N LEU A 37 3.16 2.93 6.83
CA LEU A 37 3.34 3.41 5.47
C LEU A 37 1.99 3.52 4.78
N ARG A 38 1.80 4.59 4.01
CA ARG A 38 0.61 4.78 3.17
C ARG A 38 1.03 5.18 1.77
N PRO A 39 0.52 4.51 0.74
CA PRO A 39 0.75 4.95 -0.62
C PRO A 39 -0.10 6.17 -0.94
N VAL A 40 0.49 7.12 -1.63
CA VAL A 40 -0.19 8.30 -2.15
C VAL A 40 -0.22 8.17 -3.65
N PHE A 41 -1.42 8.13 -4.21
CA PHE A 41 -1.62 8.01 -5.66
C PHE A 41 -1.71 9.40 -6.26
N GLN A 42 -0.85 9.67 -7.24
CA GLN A 42 -0.85 10.94 -7.96
C GLN A 42 -1.14 10.70 -9.42
N THR A 43 -2.05 11.48 -9.94
CA THR A 43 -2.30 11.52 -11.38
C THR A 43 -1.28 12.44 -12.01
N VAL A 44 -0.42 11.89 -12.87
CA VAL A 44 0.58 12.67 -13.58
C VAL A 44 0.08 12.96 -14.98
N PHE A 45 -0.09 14.25 -15.29
CA PHE A 45 -0.36 14.70 -16.64
C PHE A 45 0.95 15.10 -17.30
N SER A 46 1.34 14.39 -18.33
CA SER A 46 2.38 14.90 -19.23
C SER A 46 1.72 15.53 -20.44
N ASP A 47 2.39 16.48 -21.08
CA ASP A 47 1.85 17.14 -22.30
C ASP A 47 1.54 16.13 -23.39
N LYS A 48 2.26 15.04 -23.43
CA LYS A 48 2.01 13.92 -24.34
C LYS A 48 0.66 13.24 -24.12
N TYR A 49 0.23 13.17 -22.86
CA TYR A 49 -1.02 12.49 -22.52
C TYR A 49 -2.22 13.41 -22.62
N SER A 50 -2.02 14.73 -22.47
CA SER A 50 -3.10 15.69 -22.64
C SER A 50 -3.60 15.75 -24.07
N GLU A 51 -2.71 15.55 -25.06
CA GLU A 51 -3.08 15.51 -26.47
C GLU A 51 -3.92 14.28 -26.82
N THR A 52 -3.68 13.16 -26.13
CA THR A 52 -4.42 11.91 -26.36
C THR A 52 -5.61 11.73 -25.43
N GLY A 53 -5.79 12.63 -24.48
CA GLY A 53 -6.88 12.52 -23.51
C GLY A 53 -6.74 11.39 -22.50
N LEU A 54 -5.56 10.78 -22.44
CA LEU A 54 -5.29 9.67 -21.50
C LEU A 54 -4.67 10.19 -20.22
N ALA A 55 -5.44 10.12 -19.13
CA ALA A 55 -4.93 10.36 -17.79
C ALA A 55 -4.58 9.02 -17.15
N GLY A 56 -3.34 8.85 -16.75
CA GLY A 56 -2.88 7.63 -16.06
C GLY A 56 -2.50 7.90 -14.63
N VAL A 57 -2.66 6.90 -13.77
CA VAL A 57 -2.08 6.93 -12.43
C VAL A 57 -0.61 6.56 -12.57
N ASP A 58 0.26 7.56 -12.53
CA ASP A 58 1.66 7.33 -12.91
C ASP A 58 2.63 7.29 -11.74
N ALA A 59 2.25 7.84 -10.59
CA ALA A 59 3.17 7.88 -9.46
C ALA A 59 2.50 7.37 -8.21
N VAL A 60 3.15 6.41 -7.56
CA VAL A 60 2.78 5.96 -6.23
C VAL A 60 3.95 6.29 -5.32
N GLU A 61 3.73 7.22 -4.43
CA GLU A 61 4.69 7.57 -3.41
C GLU A 61 4.29 6.91 -2.10
N VAL A 62 5.23 6.26 -1.43
CA VAL A 62 4.98 5.66 -0.13
C VAL A 62 5.49 6.61 0.93
N VAL A 63 4.59 7.11 1.76
CA VAL A 63 4.93 8.08 2.81
C VAL A 63 4.63 7.49 4.18
N PRO A 64 5.48 7.74 5.19
CA PRO A 64 5.18 7.35 6.56
C PRO A 64 4.09 8.25 7.14
N LEU A 65 3.15 7.65 7.88
CA LEU A 65 2.13 8.41 8.58
C LEU A 65 2.72 9.03 9.85
N ASP A 66 2.39 10.28 10.08
CA ASP A 66 2.79 10.99 11.29
C ASP A 66 1.78 10.74 12.41
N ARG A 67 1.85 9.54 12.97
CA ARG A 67 1.06 9.14 14.13
C ARG A 67 1.98 8.99 15.34
N LYS A 68 1.49 9.34 16.50
CA LYS A 68 2.25 9.17 17.75
C LYS A 68 2.33 7.70 18.12
N PRO A 69 3.54 7.19 18.42
CA PRO A 69 3.69 5.83 18.91
C PRO A 69 2.96 5.63 20.25
N GLU A 70 2.51 4.40 20.50
CA GLU A 70 1.92 4.03 21.77
C GLU A 70 3.02 3.77 22.79
N LEU A 71 2.89 4.37 23.97
CA LEU A 71 3.83 4.15 25.07
C LEU A 71 3.37 2.94 25.87
N ILE A 72 4.29 1.97 26.04
CA ILE A 72 4.03 0.78 26.84
C ILE A 72 5.10 0.70 27.91
N TYR A 73 4.67 0.52 29.16
CA TYR A 73 5.58 0.34 30.28
C TYR A 73 6.10 -1.11 30.29
N ALA A 74 7.38 -1.27 29.96
CA ALA A 74 8.03 -2.56 29.88
C ALA A 74 9.50 -2.41 30.30
N PRO A 75 9.79 -2.20 31.60
CA PRO A 75 11.15 -1.89 32.06
C PRO A 75 12.15 -3.01 31.82
N GLY A 76 11.69 -4.25 31.67
CA GLY A 76 12.56 -5.37 31.33
C GLY A 76 12.85 -5.56 29.87
N HIS A 77 12.25 -4.72 28.98
CA HIS A 77 12.45 -4.84 27.55
C HIS A 77 13.83 -4.29 27.16
N PRO A 78 14.55 -4.97 26.22
CA PRO A 78 15.88 -4.51 25.79
C PRO A 78 15.90 -3.10 25.22
N ASN A 79 14.79 -2.66 24.63
CA ASN A 79 14.67 -1.34 24.01
C ASN A 79 13.98 -0.31 24.90
N ALA A 80 13.72 -0.64 26.18
CA ALA A 80 13.09 0.31 27.10
C ALA A 80 13.99 1.52 27.33
N ASP A 81 13.36 2.71 27.42
CA ASP A 81 14.09 3.94 27.74
C ASP A 81 14.47 3.99 29.21
N GLU A 82 15.08 5.10 29.64
CA GLU A 82 15.50 5.28 31.03
C GLU A 82 14.35 5.23 32.03
N GLN A 83 13.14 5.56 31.56
CA GLN A 83 11.93 5.56 32.35
C GLN A 83 11.19 4.22 32.31
N GLY A 84 11.69 3.25 31.55
CA GLY A 84 11.09 1.93 31.41
C GLY A 84 9.98 1.83 30.37
N TYR A 85 9.88 2.77 29.45
CA TYR A 85 8.86 2.75 28.39
C TYR A 85 9.44 2.33 27.05
N VAL A 86 8.64 1.62 26.27
CA VAL A 86 8.90 1.33 24.88
C VAL A 86 7.84 2.00 24.02
N TYR A 87 8.22 2.34 22.78
CA TYR A 87 7.35 3.00 21.82
C TYR A 87 6.91 1.97 20.79
N LYS A 88 5.64 1.61 20.83
CA LYS A 88 5.07 0.64 19.91
C LYS A 88 4.62 1.36 18.64
N ALA A 89 4.81 0.70 17.48
CA ALA A 89 4.36 1.22 16.20
C ALA A 89 2.85 1.50 16.24
N PRO A 90 2.41 2.69 15.79
CA PRO A 90 1.00 3.07 15.83
C PRO A 90 0.22 2.47 14.66
N VAL A 91 0.21 1.15 14.57
CA VAL A 91 -0.46 0.38 13.52
C VAL A 91 -1.74 -0.21 14.10
N ASN A 92 -2.86 0.04 13.45
CA ASN A 92 -4.14 -0.57 13.80
C ASN A 92 -4.35 -1.78 12.89
N SER A 93 -4.31 -2.98 13.46
CA SER A 93 -4.42 -4.22 12.69
C SER A 93 -5.76 -4.36 11.97
N ASP A 94 -6.86 -3.91 12.58
CA ASP A 94 -8.18 -3.98 11.96
C ASP A 94 -8.25 -3.09 10.73
N GLU A 95 -7.73 -1.86 10.83
CA GLU A 95 -7.65 -0.93 9.71
C GLU A 95 -6.82 -1.50 8.57
N GLU A 96 -5.65 -2.08 8.89
CA GLU A 96 -4.77 -2.67 7.90
C GLU A 96 -5.42 -3.88 7.21
N MET A 97 -6.14 -4.71 7.96
CA MET A 97 -6.84 -5.86 7.39
C MET A 97 -7.97 -5.45 6.44
N VAL A 98 -8.73 -4.41 6.80
CA VAL A 98 -9.77 -3.87 5.92
C VAL A 98 -9.16 -3.33 4.64
N ASP A 99 -8.07 -2.58 4.75
CA ASP A 99 -7.35 -2.06 3.59
C ASP A 99 -6.80 -3.19 2.72
N MET A 100 -6.31 -4.26 3.34
CA MET A 100 -5.80 -5.42 2.61
C MET A 100 -6.92 -6.10 1.80
N LEU A 101 -8.08 -6.31 2.41
CA LEU A 101 -9.22 -6.90 1.73
C LEU A 101 -9.66 -6.05 0.53
N GLU A 102 -9.74 -4.74 0.72
CA GLU A 102 -10.11 -3.81 -0.34
C GLU A 102 -9.10 -3.82 -1.48
N ALA A 103 -7.81 -3.72 -1.14
CA ALA A 103 -6.74 -3.73 -2.14
C ALA A 103 -6.68 -5.06 -2.90
N SER A 104 -6.87 -6.18 -2.21
CA SER A 104 -6.92 -7.50 -2.84
C SER A 104 -8.10 -7.62 -3.79
N ARG A 105 -9.26 -7.11 -3.39
CA ARG A 105 -10.45 -7.13 -4.23
C ARG A 105 -10.25 -6.32 -5.50
N GLN A 106 -9.67 -5.13 -5.39
CA GLN A 106 -9.39 -4.29 -6.55
C GLN A 106 -8.37 -4.95 -7.47
N TYR A 107 -7.34 -5.57 -6.90
CA TYR A 107 -6.34 -6.29 -7.68
C TYR A 107 -6.98 -7.44 -8.45
N GLN A 108 -7.84 -8.24 -7.82
CA GLN A 108 -8.56 -9.33 -8.46
C GLN A 108 -9.50 -8.84 -9.57
N ASN A 109 -10.21 -7.73 -9.33
CA ASN A 109 -11.07 -7.14 -10.35
C ASN A 109 -10.26 -6.71 -11.58
N ASN A 110 -9.09 -6.15 -11.37
CA ASN A 110 -8.19 -5.76 -12.45
C ASN A 110 -7.70 -6.99 -13.24
N LEU A 111 -7.41 -8.10 -12.54
CA LEU A 111 -7.05 -9.35 -13.20
C LEU A 111 -8.18 -9.89 -14.06
N GLU A 112 -9.42 -9.85 -13.57
CA GLU A 112 -10.59 -10.28 -14.34
C GLU A 112 -10.79 -9.46 -15.60
N VAL A 113 -10.61 -8.13 -15.50
CA VAL A 113 -10.69 -7.24 -16.66
C VAL A 113 -9.64 -7.62 -17.71
N ILE A 114 -8.40 -7.82 -17.29
CA ILE A 114 -7.32 -8.22 -18.20
C ILE A 114 -7.63 -9.56 -18.85
N SER A 115 -8.10 -10.53 -18.10
CA SER A 115 -8.47 -11.84 -18.60
C SER A 115 -9.60 -11.77 -19.63
N THR A 116 -10.62 -10.96 -19.34
CA THR A 116 -11.75 -10.74 -20.25
C THR A 116 -11.30 -10.10 -21.55
N VAL A 117 -10.48 -9.06 -21.47
CA VAL A 117 -9.94 -8.38 -22.65
C VAL A 117 -9.13 -9.34 -23.49
N ARG A 118 -8.28 -10.14 -22.87
CA ARG A 118 -7.48 -11.16 -23.57
C ARG A 118 -8.36 -12.16 -24.30
N THR A 119 -9.41 -12.64 -23.64
CA THR A 119 -10.36 -13.59 -24.25
C THR A 119 -11.05 -12.97 -25.46
N LEU A 120 -11.52 -11.72 -25.35
CA LEU A 120 -12.17 -11.02 -26.44
C LEU A 120 -11.22 -10.81 -27.62
N MET A 121 -9.97 -10.46 -27.35
CA MET A 121 -8.95 -10.30 -28.39
C MET A 121 -8.69 -11.60 -29.13
N MET A 122 -8.60 -12.72 -28.41
CA MET A 122 -8.40 -14.03 -29.03
C MET A 122 -9.58 -14.45 -29.90
N ARG A 123 -10.81 -14.17 -29.45
CA ARG A 123 -12.02 -14.44 -30.27
C ARG A 123 -12.01 -13.61 -31.54
N THR A 124 -11.64 -12.35 -31.45
CA THR A 124 -11.56 -11.48 -32.61
C THR A 124 -10.54 -11.99 -33.63
N ILE A 125 -9.38 -12.45 -33.17
CA ILE A 125 -8.35 -13.03 -34.04
C ILE A 125 -8.88 -14.30 -34.71
N ASN A 126 -9.55 -15.17 -33.97
CA ASN A 126 -10.10 -16.43 -34.51
C ASN A 126 -11.23 -16.19 -35.50
N MET A 127 -12.04 -15.14 -35.29
CA MET A 127 -13.12 -14.77 -36.22
C MET A 127 -12.60 -14.12 -37.49
N GLY A 128 -11.41 -13.53 -37.44
CA GLY A 128 -10.77 -12.89 -38.59
C GLY A 128 -10.09 -13.85 -39.57
N LYS A 129 -10.10 -15.13 -39.24
CA LYS A 129 -9.60 -16.18 -40.13
C LYS A 129 -10.77 -16.78 -40.89
#